data_0e432370c78af68573384986eaf106cb
#
_entry.id   0e432370c78af68573384986eaf106cb
#
_cell.length_a   1.000
_cell.length_b   1.000
_cell.length_c   1.000
_cell.angle_alpha   90.00
_cell.angle_beta   90.00
_cell.angle_gamma   90.00
#
_symmetry.space_group_name_H-M   'P 1'
#
loop_
_entity.id
_entity.type
_entity.pdbx_description
1 polymer ?
#
loop_
_entity_poly.entity_id
_entity_poly.type
_entity_poly.pdbx_seq_one_letter_code
_entity_poly.pdbx_strand_id
1 'polypeptide(L)'
;RTYYSRIYEAKFLLGVIAGALAEDGRIGYVADGPIFGTPAAINAFALGAQLTNPRAWIELRWSCCESSPAARLAQEGLRVICARDLPGTGDSPDWRGLCLAREAGPVCAALPVWNWGEVYIRLARSILRGGWDELSAAAAVNYWWGFANAAVDVRMMEALPDGPRELVRILRAALIHGELAPFYRHITDQTGT
;
A
#
# COMPACT_ATOMS: atom_id res chain seq x y z
N ARG A 1 1.50 -23.19 10.60
CA ARG A 1 0.56 -22.25 9.92
C ARG A 1 1.22 -20.89 9.83
N THR A 2 1.13 -20.24 8.67
CA THR A 2 1.68 -18.91 8.44
C THR A 2 0.55 -17.95 8.07
N TYR A 3 0.78 -16.67 8.29
CA TYR A 3 -0.12 -15.60 7.92
C TYR A 3 0.64 -14.54 7.11
N TYR A 4 0.02 -14.08 6.04
CA TYR A 4 0.51 -12.98 5.23
C TYR A 4 -0.65 -12.05 4.88
N SER A 5 -0.49 -10.76 5.14
CA SER A 5 -1.47 -9.76 4.70
C SER A 5 -1.17 -9.31 3.28
N ARG A 6 -2.18 -9.28 2.42
CA ARG A 6 -2.07 -8.75 1.06
C ARG A 6 -2.06 -7.23 1.06
N ILE A 7 -1.09 -6.65 1.78
CA ILE A 7 -0.95 -5.19 1.91
C ILE A 7 -0.74 -4.51 0.55
N TYR A 8 -0.26 -5.23 -0.44
CA TYR A 8 -0.13 -4.73 -1.80
C TYR A 8 -1.48 -4.27 -2.40
N GLU A 9 -2.62 -4.81 -1.95
CA GLU A 9 -3.94 -4.32 -2.36
C GLU A 9 -4.19 -2.89 -1.85
N ALA A 10 -3.80 -2.59 -0.62
CA ALA A 10 -3.85 -1.22 -0.08
C ALA A 10 -2.85 -0.31 -0.80
N LYS A 11 -1.64 -0.80 -1.09
CA LYS A 11 -0.65 -0.05 -1.87
C LYS A 11 -1.12 0.29 -3.27
N PHE A 12 -1.86 -0.61 -3.92
CA PHE A 12 -2.52 -0.32 -5.19
C PHE A 12 -3.44 0.90 -5.08
N LEU A 13 -4.31 0.95 -4.06
CA LEU A 13 -5.20 2.10 -3.85
C LEU A 13 -4.43 3.38 -3.50
N LEU A 14 -3.33 3.29 -2.73
CA LEU A 14 -2.45 4.46 -2.52
C LEU A 14 -1.82 4.93 -3.84
N GLY A 15 -1.45 4.01 -4.72
CA GLY A 15 -0.97 4.31 -6.06
C GLY A 15 -2.01 5.05 -6.90
N VAL A 16 -3.27 4.59 -6.89
CA VAL A 16 -4.40 5.27 -7.56
C VAL A 16 -4.52 6.73 -7.09
N ILE A 17 -4.43 6.96 -5.78
CA ILE A 17 -4.44 8.32 -5.24
C ILE A 17 -3.23 9.10 -5.72
N ALA A 18 -2.04 8.51 -5.64
CA ALA A 18 -0.79 9.17 -6.00
C ALA A 18 -0.78 9.60 -7.47
N GLY A 19 -1.20 8.73 -8.39
CA GLY A 19 -1.31 9.05 -9.81
C GLY A 19 -2.29 10.19 -10.09
N ALA A 20 -3.44 10.19 -9.38
CA ALA A 20 -4.44 11.25 -9.53
C ALA A 20 -3.96 12.61 -8.98
N LEU A 21 -3.01 12.63 -8.05
CA LEU A 21 -2.49 13.85 -7.41
C LEU A 21 -1.17 14.34 -8.01
N ALA A 22 -0.44 13.50 -8.75
CA ALA A 22 0.84 13.84 -9.35
C ALA A 22 0.62 14.49 -10.74
N GLU A 23 0.43 15.81 -10.77
CA GLU A 23 0.18 16.56 -12.00
C GLU A 23 1.34 16.45 -13.01
N ASP A 24 2.58 16.47 -12.51
CA ASP A 24 3.81 16.28 -13.31
C ASP A 24 4.14 14.82 -13.61
N GLY A 25 3.38 13.89 -13.04
CA GLY A 25 3.59 12.44 -13.14
C GLY A 25 4.72 11.89 -12.27
N ARG A 26 5.49 12.71 -11.55
CA ARG A 26 6.60 12.25 -10.71
C ARG A 26 6.11 11.89 -9.31
N ILE A 27 6.38 10.66 -8.90
CA ILE A 27 5.92 10.11 -7.62
C ILE A 27 7.10 9.46 -6.89
N GLY A 28 7.34 9.86 -5.66
CA GLY A 28 8.32 9.21 -4.80
C GLY A 28 7.75 7.97 -4.10
N TYR A 29 8.55 6.93 -3.99
CA TYR A 29 8.21 5.75 -3.19
C TYR A 29 9.39 5.37 -2.31
N VAL A 30 9.16 5.28 -1.00
CA VAL A 30 10.14 4.83 -0.03
C VAL A 30 9.80 3.41 0.42
N ALA A 31 10.70 2.48 0.16
CA ALA A 31 10.63 1.10 0.64
C ALA A 31 11.65 0.83 1.74
N ASP A 32 11.38 -0.13 2.62
CA ASP A 32 12.29 -0.49 3.72
C ASP A 32 13.55 -1.18 3.21
N GLY A 33 13.38 -2.29 2.54
CA GLY A 33 14.44 -3.11 1.97
C GLY A 33 13.86 -4.20 1.06
N PRO A 34 14.69 -4.87 0.25
CA PRO A 34 14.23 -5.88 -0.72
C PRO A 34 13.92 -7.21 -0.05
N ILE A 35 12.96 -7.23 0.87
CA ILE A 35 12.49 -8.42 1.58
C ILE A 35 11.20 -8.96 0.94
N PHE A 36 10.78 -10.16 1.38
CA PHE A 36 9.54 -10.80 0.90
C PHE A 36 8.33 -9.85 1.02
N GLY A 37 7.59 -9.71 -0.07
CA GLY A 37 6.40 -8.88 -0.17
C GLY A 37 6.65 -7.42 -0.57
N THR A 38 7.84 -6.87 -0.38
CA THR A 38 8.17 -5.49 -0.77
C THR A 38 8.03 -5.25 -2.27
N PRO A 39 8.57 -6.12 -3.17
CA PRO A 39 8.38 -5.93 -4.62
C PRO A 39 6.90 -5.94 -5.03
N ALA A 40 6.07 -6.80 -4.43
CA ALA A 40 4.64 -6.83 -4.71
C ALA A 40 3.96 -5.51 -4.31
N ALA A 41 4.34 -4.93 -3.17
CA ALA A 41 3.82 -3.64 -2.71
C ALA A 41 4.20 -2.49 -3.65
N ILE A 42 5.48 -2.44 -4.10
CA ILE A 42 5.97 -1.44 -5.04
C ILE A 42 5.24 -1.55 -6.39
N ASN A 43 5.17 -2.77 -6.95
CA ASN A 43 4.54 -3.00 -8.25
C ASN A 43 3.04 -2.70 -8.21
N ALA A 44 2.33 -3.11 -7.15
CA ALA A 44 0.92 -2.79 -7.00
C ALA A 44 0.69 -1.28 -6.92
N PHE A 45 1.54 -0.55 -6.20
CA PHE A 45 1.48 0.91 -6.13
C PHE A 45 1.69 1.54 -7.52
N ALA A 46 2.71 1.09 -8.25
CA ALA A 46 2.99 1.58 -9.60
C ALA A 46 1.81 1.34 -10.57
N LEU A 47 1.22 0.14 -10.54
CA LEU A 47 0.03 -0.20 -11.34
C LEU A 47 -1.17 0.69 -10.97
N GLY A 48 -1.36 0.97 -9.68
CA GLY A 48 -2.39 1.89 -9.22
C GLY A 48 -2.15 3.31 -9.72
N ALA A 49 -0.91 3.80 -9.68
CA ALA A 49 -0.55 5.14 -10.17
C ALA A 49 -0.77 5.26 -11.68
N GLN A 50 -0.38 4.25 -12.45
CA GLN A 50 -0.59 4.22 -13.90
C GLN A 50 -2.07 4.15 -14.30
N LEU A 51 -2.93 3.58 -13.48
CA LEU A 51 -4.37 3.53 -13.74
C LEU A 51 -4.98 4.93 -13.85
N THR A 52 -4.52 5.87 -13.04
CA THR A 52 -5.04 7.26 -13.01
C THR A 52 -4.15 8.24 -13.76
N ASN A 53 -2.88 7.94 -13.89
CA ASN A 53 -1.92 8.75 -14.65
C ASN A 53 -0.99 7.82 -15.47
N PRO A 54 -1.29 7.57 -16.75
CA PRO A 54 -0.45 6.73 -17.60
C PRO A 54 0.99 7.23 -17.77
N ARG A 55 1.28 8.50 -17.43
CA ARG A 55 2.63 9.09 -17.43
C ARG A 55 3.32 9.01 -16.08
N ALA A 56 2.71 8.32 -15.09
CA ALA A 56 3.29 8.19 -13.77
C ALA A 56 4.67 7.51 -13.83
N TRP A 57 5.64 8.16 -13.21
CA TRP A 57 7.00 7.69 -13.05
C TRP A 57 7.32 7.57 -11.57
N ILE A 58 7.73 6.37 -11.13
CA ILE A 58 7.99 6.08 -9.72
C ILE A 58 9.49 6.18 -9.44
N GLU A 59 9.88 7.11 -8.59
CA GLU A 59 11.24 7.23 -8.06
C GLU A 59 11.35 6.46 -6.75
N LEU A 60 11.99 5.29 -6.81
CA LEU A 60 12.17 4.39 -5.67
C LEU A 60 13.41 4.76 -4.85
N ARG A 61 13.24 4.85 -3.54
CA ARG A 61 14.34 4.97 -2.55
C ARG A 61 14.23 3.85 -1.51
N TRP A 62 15.38 3.40 -1.04
CA TRP A 62 15.47 2.38 -0.02
C TRP A 62 15.90 2.99 1.31
N SER A 63 15.09 2.90 2.34
CA SER A 63 15.40 3.45 3.65
C SER A 63 16.54 2.71 4.36
N CYS A 64 16.86 1.48 3.97
CA CYS A 64 18.05 0.77 4.43
C CYS A 64 19.36 1.34 3.86
N CYS A 65 19.31 2.15 2.80
CA CYS A 65 20.50 2.68 2.12
C CYS A 65 20.74 4.15 2.43
N GLU A 66 19.73 4.88 2.90
CA GLU A 66 19.83 6.32 3.19
C GLU A 66 18.94 6.77 4.34
N SER A 67 19.35 7.84 5.01
CA SER A 67 18.56 8.49 6.05
C SER A 67 17.55 9.48 5.45
N SER A 68 16.33 9.50 6.00
CA SER A 68 15.25 10.45 5.63
C SER A 68 14.95 10.51 4.12
N PRO A 69 14.78 9.37 3.42
CA PRO A 69 14.62 9.35 1.96
C PRO A 69 13.39 10.13 1.48
N ALA A 70 12.29 10.16 2.23
CA ALA A 70 11.10 10.93 1.88
C ALA A 70 11.37 12.43 1.87
N ALA A 71 12.08 12.94 2.88
CA ALA A 71 12.45 14.36 2.93
C ALA A 71 13.39 14.75 1.79
N ARG A 72 14.32 13.86 1.39
CA ARG A 72 15.19 14.08 0.24
C ARG A 72 14.41 14.15 -1.06
N LEU A 73 13.49 13.22 -1.31
CA LEU A 73 12.62 13.26 -2.49
C LEU A 73 11.85 14.59 -2.56
N ALA A 74 11.36 15.09 -1.42
CA ALA A 74 10.69 16.40 -1.35
C ALA A 74 11.64 17.55 -1.70
N GLN A 75 12.90 17.52 -1.23
CA GLN A 75 13.91 18.51 -1.56
C GLN A 75 14.28 18.46 -3.05
N GLU A 76 14.23 17.30 -3.69
CA GLU A 76 14.40 17.08 -5.14
C GLU A 76 13.18 17.54 -5.97
N GLY A 77 12.16 18.09 -5.31
CA GLY A 77 10.98 18.70 -5.92
C GLY A 77 9.78 17.79 -6.10
N LEU A 78 9.82 16.54 -5.62
CA LEU A 78 8.66 15.66 -5.69
C LEU A 78 7.58 16.12 -4.72
N ARG A 79 6.33 16.22 -5.22
CA ARG A 79 5.18 16.70 -4.44
C ARG A 79 4.35 15.57 -3.85
N VAL A 80 4.35 14.40 -4.49
CA VAL A 80 3.58 13.22 -4.08
C VAL A 80 4.55 12.11 -3.70
N ILE A 81 4.56 11.69 -2.44
CA ILE A 81 5.54 10.74 -1.91
C ILE A 81 4.84 9.69 -1.05
N CYS A 82 4.95 8.43 -1.45
CA CYS A 82 4.59 7.31 -0.59
C CYS A 82 5.78 7.00 0.33
N ALA A 83 5.72 7.52 1.53
CA ALA A 83 6.69 7.26 2.58
C ALA A 83 6.46 5.87 3.21
N ARG A 84 7.29 5.53 4.18
CA ARG A 84 7.13 4.28 4.96
C ARG A 84 5.77 4.26 5.68
N ASP A 85 5.21 3.08 5.85
CA ASP A 85 3.92 2.93 6.53
C ASP A 85 4.05 3.14 8.05
N LEU A 86 5.19 2.73 8.58
CA LEU A 86 5.59 2.95 9.97
C LEU A 86 6.92 3.71 9.98
N PRO A 87 7.03 4.82 10.70
CA PRO A 87 8.28 5.56 10.82
C PRO A 87 9.35 4.67 11.44
N GLY A 88 10.54 4.70 10.87
CA GLY A 88 11.71 4.05 11.44
C GLY A 88 12.48 4.96 12.39
N THR A 89 13.51 4.42 13.01
CA THR A 89 14.44 5.20 13.83
C THR A 89 15.10 6.26 12.96
N GLY A 90 14.93 7.53 13.31
CA GLY A 90 15.48 8.68 12.57
C GLY A 90 14.58 9.26 11.49
N ASP A 91 13.41 8.65 11.19
CA ASP A 91 12.42 9.27 10.32
C ASP A 91 11.59 10.31 11.11
N SER A 92 11.22 11.41 10.45
CA SER A 92 10.19 12.28 10.99
C SER A 92 8.85 11.54 11.00
N PRO A 93 8.10 11.54 12.11
CA PRO A 93 6.80 10.87 12.21
C PRO A 93 5.75 11.44 11.25
N ASP A 94 6.00 12.60 10.66
CA ASP A 94 5.10 13.25 9.72
C ASP A 94 5.12 12.58 8.34
N TRP A 95 6.24 11.93 7.97
CA TRP A 95 6.38 11.17 6.75
C TRP A 95 5.88 9.73 6.93
N ARG A 96 4.59 9.49 6.66
CA ARG A 96 3.98 8.15 6.74
C ARG A 96 2.89 7.95 5.71
N GLY A 97 2.86 6.76 5.09
CA GLY A 97 1.92 6.44 4.03
C GLY A 97 2.06 7.40 2.84
N LEU A 98 0.97 7.78 2.20
CA LEU A 98 0.97 8.72 1.09
C LEU A 98 0.90 10.16 1.60
N CYS A 99 1.94 10.93 1.31
CA CYS A 99 2.09 12.32 1.73
C CYS A 99 2.13 13.27 0.54
N LEU A 100 1.61 14.46 0.75
CA LEU A 100 1.81 15.63 -0.10
C LEU A 100 2.90 16.50 0.53
N ALA A 101 4.02 16.68 -0.17
CA ALA A 101 5.09 17.59 0.25
C ALA A 101 4.63 19.04 0.03
N ARG A 102 4.58 19.82 1.10
CA ARG A 102 4.23 21.24 1.09
C ARG A 102 5.32 22.06 1.76
N GLU A 103 5.35 23.36 1.55
CA GLU A 103 6.32 24.26 2.18
C GLU A 103 6.28 24.21 3.71
N ALA A 104 5.08 24.09 4.28
CA ALA A 104 4.87 23.96 5.73
C ALA A 104 5.17 22.55 6.29
N GLY A 105 5.61 21.60 5.43
CA GLY A 105 5.87 20.21 5.79
C GLY A 105 4.93 19.21 5.10
N PRO A 106 5.15 17.91 5.28
CA PRO A 106 4.33 16.87 4.65
C PRO A 106 2.93 16.81 5.25
N VAL A 107 1.95 16.61 4.39
CA VAL A 107 0.55 16.39 4.78
C VAL A 107 0.13 15.00 4.33
N CYS A 108 -0.26 14.15 5.28
CA CYS A 108 -0.73 12.80 4.99
C CYS A 108 -2.07 12.85 4.24
N ALA A 109 -2.15 12.18 3.08
CA ALA A 109 -3.37 12.05 2.28
C ALA A 109 -4.08 10.71 2.51
N ALA A 110 -3.31 9.63 2.67
CA ALA A 110 -3.85 8.30 2.94
C ALA A 110 -2.82 7.38 3.61
N LEU A 111 -3.31 6.41 4.37
CA LEU A 111 -2.52 5.41 5.08
C LEU A 111 -3.02 4.01 4.77
N PRO A 112 -2.14 3.03 4.55
CA PRO A 112 -2.54 1.63 4.58
C PRO A 112 -2.80 1.21 6.04
N VAL A 113 -3.74 0.32 6.24
CA VAL A 113 -4.16 -0.14 7.57
C VAL A 113 -4.13 -1.65 7.62
N TRP A 114 -3.54 -2.18 8.69
CA TRP A 114 -3.63 -3.60 9.08
C TRP A 114 -4.66 -3.75 10.19
N ASN A 115 -5.74 -4.47 9.91
CA ASN A 115 -6.80 -4.74 10.87
C ASN A 115 -6.49 -6.01 11.66
N TRP A 116 -5.44 -5.99 12.46
CA TRP A 116 -5.01 -7.15 13.27
C TRP A 116 -6.13 -7.70 14.15
N GLY A 117 -7.01 -6.85 14.67
CA GLY A 117 -8.16 -7.28 15.45
C GLY A 117 -9.05 -8.26 14.71
N GLU A 118 -9.39 -7.97 13.45
CA GLU A 118 -10.20 -8.87 12.60
C GLU A 118 -9.49 -10.20 12.35
N VAL A 119 -8.18 -10.15 12.12
CA VAL A 119 -7.36 -11.35 11.94
C VAL A 119 -7.42 -12.25 13.17
N TYR A 120 -7.18 -11.69 14.36
CA TYR A 120 -7.19 -12.45 15.61
C TYR A 120 -8.59 -12.98 15.96
N ILE A 121 -9.64 -12.20 15.75
CA ILE A 121 -11.03 -12.64 15.96
C ILE A 121 -11.37 -13.84 15.07
N ARG A 122 -11.00 -13.79 13.79
CA ARG A 122 -11.25 -14.90 12.85
C ARG A 122 -10.47 -16.16 13.23
N LEU A 123 -9.21 -16.02 13.63
CA LEU A 123 -8.41 -17.15 14.13
C LEU A 123 -9.00 -17.76 15.40
N ALA A 124 -9.36 -16.93 16.37
CA ALA A 124 -9.97 -17.38 17.62
C ALA A 124 -11.29 -18.13 17.37
N ARG A 125 -12.14 -17.59 16.50
CA ARG A 125 -13.41 -18.25 16.10
C ARG A 125 -13.15 -19.61 15.41
N SER A 126 -12.13 -19.71 14.57
CA SER A 126 -11.75 -20.98 13.94
C SER A 126 -11.31 -22.02 14.98
N ILE A 127 -10.51 -21.61 15.95
CA ILE A 127 -10.06 -22.49 17.05
C ILE A 127 -11.27 -22.98 17.87
N LEU A 128 -12.15 -22.07 18.30
CA LEU A 128 -13.32 -22.38 19.12
C LEU A 128 -14.32 -23.32 18.42
N ARG A 129 -14.35 -23.33 17.10
CA ARG A 129 -15.19 -24.23 16.27
C ARG A 129 -14.52 -25.58 15.97
N GLY A 130 -13.36 -25.88 16.55
CA GLY A 130 -12.61 -27.11 16.28
C GLY A 130 -11.85 -27.14 14.95
N GLY A 131 -11.99 -26.12 14.11
CA GLY A 131 -11.33 -26.08 12.79
C GLY A 131 -9.80 -26.01 12.84
N TRP A 132 -9.23 -25.91 14.04
CA TRP A 132 -7.78 -25.97 14.24
C TRP A 132 -7.25 -27.39 14.25
N ASP A 133 -8.03 -28.34 14.76
CA ASP A 133 -7.67 -29.75 14.88
C ASP A 133 -7.95 -30.54 13.61
N GLU A 134 -9.03 -30.20 12.89
CA GLU A 134 -9.42 -30.81 11.60
C GLU A 134 -8.39 -30.54 10.48
N LEU A 135 -7.69 -29.41 10.53
CA LEU A 135 -6.58 -29.09 9.65
C LEU A 135 -5.27 -29.72 10.17
N SER A 136 -5.32 -31.03 10.47
CA SER A 136 -4.27 -31.76 11.12
C SER A 136 -2.87 -31.58 10.48
N ALA A 137 -1.85 -31.97 11.22
CA ALA A 137 -0.42 -31.86 11.01
C ALA A 137 0.15 -32.18 9.59
N ALA A 138 -0.68 -32.58 8.64
CA ALA A 138 -0.29 -32.96 7.28
C ALA A 138 -0.34 -31.81 6.25
N ALA A 139 -1.01 -30.70 6.54
CA ALA A 139 -1.11 -29.59 5.59
C ALA A 139 -0.65 -28.27 6.21
N ALA A 140 0.37 -27.64 5.62
CA ALA A 140 0.74 -26.27 5.96
C ALA A 140 -0.37 -25.33 5.48
N VAL A 141 -1.06 -24.68 6.43
CA VAL A 141 -2.10 -23.69 6.12
C VAL A 141 -1.47 -22.31 6.09
N ASN A 142 -1.55 -21.65 4.93
CA ASN A 142 -1.11 -20.29 4.73
C ASN A 142 -2.32 -19.38 4.58
N TYR A 143 -2.46 -18.41 5.46
CA TYR A 143 -3.53 -17.42 5.40
C TYR A 143 -3.06 -16.21 4.57
N TRP A 144 -3.66 -16.01 3.41
CA TRP A 144 -3.42 -14.87 2.52
C TRP A 144 -4.64 -13.96 2.54
N TRP A 145 -4.69 -13.08 3.52
CA TRP A 145 -5.85 -12.22 3.74
C TRP A 145 -5.60 -10.79 3.28
N GLY A 146 -6.61 -10.21 2.64
CA GLY A 146 -6.61 -8.87 2.09
C GLY A 146 -7.90 -8.12 2.39
N PHE A 147 -8.38 -7.29 1.46
CA PHE A 147 -9.63 -6.54 1.59
C PHE A 147 -10.84 -7.46 1.75
N ALA A 148 -10.95 -8.53 0.99
CA ALA A 148 -12.07 -9.48 1.05
C ALA A 148 -12.25 -10.10 2.44
N ASN A 149 -11.19 -10.16 3.23
CA ASN A 149 -11.20 -10.68 4.59
C ASN A 149 -11.15 -9.57 5.65
N ALA A 150 -11.23 -8.31 5.24
CA ALA A 150 -11.05 -7.13 6.09
C ALA A 150 -9.72 -7.09 6.87
N ALA A 151 -8.69 -7.84 6.41
CA ALA A 151 -7.37 -7.89 7.05
C ALA A 151 -6.54 -6.63 6.78
N VAL A 152 -6.81 -5.96 5.66
CA VAL A 152 -6.18 -4.69 5.28
C VAL A 152 -7.23 -3.68 4.86
N ASP A 153 -6.89 -2.40 4.96
CA ASP A 153 -7.73 -1.30 4.50
C ASP A 153 -6.88 -0.08 4.12
N VAL A 154 -7.52 0.98 3.65
CA VAL A 154 -6.93 2.30 3.41
C VAL A 154 -7.72 3.35 4.19
N ARG A 155 -7.03 4.09 5.04
CA ARG A 155 -7.58 5.26 5.72
C ARG A 155 -7.27 6.50 4.89
N MET A 156 -8.31 7.13 4.37
CA MET A 156 -8.23 8.40 3.64
C MET A 156 -8.32 9.56 4.62
N MET A 157 -7.36 10.47 4.54
CA MET A 157 -7.30 11.64 5.41
C MET A 157 -8.08 12.82 4.82
N GLU A 158 -8.32 13.84 5.63
CA GLU A 158 -9.09 15.04 5.23
C GLU A 158 -8.45 15.78 4.04
N ALA A 159 -7.14 15.78 3.97
CA ALA A 159 -6.38 16.42 2.90
C ALA A 159 -6.60 15.79 1.49
N LEU A 160 -7.23 14.62 1.39
CA LEU A 160 -7.51 13.97 0.12
C LEU A 160 -8.73 14.61 -0.56
N PRO A 161 -8.62 15.10 -1.82
CA PRO A 161 -9.74 15.64 -2.59
C PRO A 161 -10.85 14.60 -2.84
N ASP A 162 -12.08 15.08 -3.10
CA ASP A 162 -13.26 14.23 -3.26
C ASP A 162 -13.19 13.30 -4.47
N GLY A 163 -12.65 13.74 -5.61
CA GLY A 163 -12.54 12.92 -6.82
C GLY A 163 -11.74 11.63 -6.58
N PRO A 164 -10.47 11.70 -6.19
CA PRO A 164 -9.69 10.52 -5.80
C PRO A 164 -10.31 9.71 -4.67
N ARG A 165 -10.96 10.35 -3.71
CA ARG A 165 -11.65 9.69 -2.59
C ARG A 165 -12.77 8.79 -3.09
N GLU A 166 -13.61 9.26 -4.01
CA GLU A 166 -14.72 8.50 -4.56
C GLU A 166 -14.22 7.35 -5.44
N LEU A 167 -13.22 7.58 -6.26
CA LEU A 167 -12.59 6.52 -7.06
C LEU A 167 -12.05 5.39 -6.16
N VAL A 168 -11.37 5.74 -5.07
CA VAL A 168 -10.88 4.74 -4.12
C VAL A 168 -12.03 3.96 -3.48
N ARG A 169 -13.16 4.58 -3.16
CA ARG A 169 -14.33 3.87 -2.61
C ARG A 169 -14.86 2.81 -3.59
N ILE A 170 -14.94 3.15 -4.88
CA ILE A 170 -15.38 2.23 -5.93
C ILE A 170 -14.41 1.05 -6.07
N LEU A 171 -13.11 1.34 -6.22
CA LEU A 171 -12.09 0.31 -6.38
C LEU A 171 -11.94 -0.56 -5.13
N ARG A 172 -12.10 0.03 -3.94
CA ARG A 172 -12.11 -0.70 -2.67
C ARG A 172 -13.26 -1.72 -2.63
N ALA A 173 -14.46 -1.33 -3.06
CA ALA A 173 -15.59 -2.25 -3.15
C ALA A 173 -15.29 -3.41 -4.12
N ALA A 174 -14.73 -3.13 -5.29
CA ALA A 174 -14.33 -4.14 -6.26
C ALA A 174 -13.27 -5.11 -5.70
N LEU A 175 -12.29 -4.63 -4.93
CA LEU A 175 -11.31 -5.48 -4.23
C LEU A 175 -11.98 -6.38 -3.17
N ILE A 176 -12.95 -5.86 -2.41
CA ILE A 176 -13.69 -6.62 -1.39
C ILE A 176 -14.49 -7.76 -2.04
N HIS A 177 -15.12 -7.49 -3.18
CA HIS A 177 -15.94 -8.48 -3.89
C HIS A 177 -15.12 -9.41 -4.81
N GLY A 178 -13.81 -9.19 -4.92
CA GLY A 178 -12.94 -10.00 -5.78
C GLY A 178 -13.10 -9.72 -7.28
N GLU A 179 -13.75 -8.62 -7.64
CA GLU A 179 -13.95 -8.16 -9.02
C GLU A 179 -12.70 -7.47 -9.58
N LEU A 180 -11.80 -7.05 -8.69
CA LEU A 180 -10.53 -6.43 -9.01
C LEU A 180 -9.40 -7.15 -8.30
N ALA A 181 -8.31 -7.39 -9.03
CA ALA A 181 -7.04 -7.85 -8.47
C ALA A 181 -5.89 -7.03 -9.10
N PRO A 182 -4.95 -6.48 -8.32
CA PRO A 182 -3.85 -5.68 -8.87
C PRO A 182 -3.01 -6.41 -9.92
N PHE A 183 -2.84 -7.73 -9.77
CA PHE A 183 -1.97 -8.57 -10.61
C PHE A 183 -2.76 -9.57 -11.46
N TYR A 184 -3.66 -9.10 -12.31
CA TYR A 184 -4.46 -9.99 -13.17
C TYR A 184 -4.03 -9.99 -14.65
N ARG A 185 -3.06 -9.17 -15.04
CA ARG A 185 -2.52 -9.05 -16.40
C ARG A 185 -1.02 -9.17 -16.40
N HIS A 186 -0.45 -9.31 -17.60
CA HIS A 186 0.99 -9.18 -17.82
C HIS A 186 1.45 -7.79 -17.36
N ILE A 187 2.52 -7.76 -16.61
CA ILE A 187 3.08 -6.53 -16.04
C ILE A 187 4.32 -6.18 -16.85
N THR A 188 4.36 -4.97 -17.33
CA THR A 188 5.56 -4.37 -17.92
C THR A 188 6.12 -3.34 -16.96
N ASP A 189 7.42 -3.12 -16.99
CA ASP A 189 8.02 -2.04 -16.22
C ASP A 189 7.69 -0.66 -16.80
N GLN A 190 8.12 0.40 -16.14
CA GLN A 190 7.84 1.78 -16.60
C GLN A 190 8.67 2.18 -17.83
N THR A 191 9.56 1.31 -18.35
CA THR A 191 10.26 1.48 -19.63
C THR A 191 9.59 0.70 -20.77
N GLY A 192 8.56 -0.11 -20.45
CA GLY A 192 7.79 -0.88 -21.44
C GLY A 192 8.32 -2.28 -21.72
N THR A 193 9.28 -2.79 -20.92
CA THR A 193 9.86 -4.14 -21.03
C THR A 193 9.32 -5.13 -20.00
#